data_ba7b26aed2cf83759612ca64fe0e3c6a
#
_entry.id   ba7b26aed2cf83759612ca64fe0e3c6a
#
_cell.length_a   1.000
_cell.length_b   1.000
_cell.length_c   1.000
_cell.angle_alpha   90.00
_cell.angle_beta   90.00
_cell.angle_gamma   90.00
#
_symmetry.space_group_name_H-M   'P 1'
#
loop_
_entity.id
_entity.type
_entity.pdbx_description
1 polymer ?
#
loop_
_entity_poly.entity_id
_entity_poly.type
_entity_poly.pdbx_seq_one_letter_code
_entity_poly.pdbx_strand_id
1 'polypeptide(L)'
;GLGLRGQPDAIPNRQGFDQFFGYLNQRKAHSYFPPFLWDNTTKVNYPAHAGHNHKLQSLYDEAGLVIPSGIVNRQQSRFSFNEIHVRSLDFIRQHKDQPFFLYLAHTLPHGPAIAPQLGPYRDKPWAIGHKEWASMVSRLDQGVGDVVALLENIDIDSNTIVLFASDNGHSTHGYDRDKSVTPIGKHFNSFGPTR
;
A
#
# COMPACT_ATOMS: atom_id res chain seq x y z
N GLY A 1 7.68 6.03 -9.64
CA GLY A 1 6.89 6.14 -10.83
C GLY A 1 7.46 7.06 -11.87
N LEU A 2 7.93 6.49 -12.95
CA LEU A 2 8.49 7.23 -14.08
C LEU A 2 7.41 7.83 -14.99
N GLY A 3 6.14 7.47 -14.81
CA GLY A 3 5.01 7.96 -15.60
C GLY A 3 4.62 9.40 -15.27
N LEU A 4 5.47 10.36 -15.58
CA LEU A 4 5.11 11.77 -15.51
C LEU A 4 4.16 12.14 -16.64
N ARG A 5 3.27 13.09 -16.36
CA ARG A 5 2.35 13.69 -17.33
C ARG A 5 3.14 14.12 -18.59
N GLY A 6 2.84 13.53 -19.73
CA GLY A 6 3.51 13.85 -21.00
C GLY A 6 4.70 12.96 -21.40
N GLN A 7 5.00 11.91 -20.63
CA GLN A 7 6.02 10.92 -21.04
C GLN A 7 5.36 9.53 -21.22
N PRO A 8 4.68 9.29 -22.33
CA PRO A 8 3.98 8.02 -22.57
C PRO A 8 4.93 6.82 -22.61
N ASP A 9 6.20 7.02 -22.92
CA ASP A 9 7.19 5.94 -23.00
C ASP A 9 7.67 5.45 -21.62
N ALA A 10 7.38 6.19 -20.54
CA ALA A 10 7.77 5.83 -19.19
C ALA A 10 6.73 4.95 -18.45
N ILE A 11 5.68 4.51 -19.11
CA ILE A 11 4.72 3.59 -18.51
C ILE A 11 5.27 2.15 -18.54
N PRO A 12 4.95 1.30 -17.53
CA PRO A 12 5.46 -0.07 -17.45
C PRO A 12 5.22 -0.89 -18.71
N ASN A 13 4.06 -0.77 -19.35
CA ASN A 13 3.73 -1.50 -20.57
C ASN A 13 4.66 -1.16 -21.76
N ARG A 14 5.34 -0.03 -21.74
CA ARG A 14 6.36 0.34 -22.74
C ARG A 14 7.79 0.02 -22.30
N GLN A 15 7.93 -0.50 -21.07
CA GLN A 15 9.20 -0.93 -20.48
C GLN A 15 9.31 -2.46 -20.39
N GLY A 16 8.46 -3.19 -21.10
CA GLY A 16 8.50 -4.64 -21.20
C GLY A 16 7.55 -5.40 -20.28
N PHE A 17 6.65 -4.71 -19.56
CA PHE A 17 5.61 -5.37 -18.78
C PHE A 17 4.33 -5.52 -19.62
N ASP A 18 3.77 -6.72 -19.68
CA ASP A 18 2.53 -7.02 -20.39
C ASP A 18 1.31 -6.43 -19.67
N GLN A 19 1.36 -6.39 -18.35
CA GLN A 19 0.27 -5.89 -17.50
C GLN A 19 0.81 -4.92 -16.45
N PHE A 20 0.02 -3.92 -16.14
CA PHE A 20 0.30 -2.96 -15.07
C PHE A 20 -1.00 -2.57 -14.37
N PHE A 21 -0.99 -2.58 -13.03
CA PHE A 21 -2.06 -1.99 -12.23
C PHE A 21 -1.46 -1.18 -11.06
N GLY A 22 -1.84 0.10 -10.93
CA GLY A 22 -1.33 0.94 -9.85
C GLY A 22 -1.20 2.43 -10.18
N TYR A 23 -0.20 3.06 -9.60
CA TYR A 23 0.07 4.49 -9.75
C TYR A 23 1.12 4.74 -10.84
N LEU A 24 0.83 5.65 -11.76
CA LEU A 24 1.83 6.18 -12.71
C LEU A 24 2.47 7.49 -12.25
N ASN A 25 2.12 7.99 -11.07
CA ASN A 25 2.61 9.26 -10.55
C ASN A 25 2.94 9.17 -9.06
N GLN A 26 4.19 9.47 -8.70
CA GLN A 26 4.68 9.41 -7.33
C GLN A 26 3.85 10.26 -6.36
N ARG A 27 3.45 11.49 -6.73
CA ARG A 27 2.62 12.34 -5.86
C ARG A 27 1.27 11.72 -5.54
N LYS A 28 0.69 10.98 -6.50
CA LYS A 28 -0.59 10.29 -6.29
C LYS A 28 -0.42 9.06 -5.40
N ALA A 29 0.75 8.42 -5.45
CA ALA A 29 1.07 7.28 -4.60
C ALA A 29 1.18 7.61 -3.09
N HIS A 30 1.25 8.89 -2.73
CA HIS A 30 1.12 9.34 -1.33
C HIS A 30 -0.33 9.33 -0.82
N SER A 31 -1.30 9.01 -1.65
CA SER A 31 -2.70 8.88 -1.23
C SER A 31 -3.13 7.43 -1.31
N TYR A 32 -3.46 6.85 -0.16
CA TYR A 32 -4.01 5.48 -0.10
C TYR A 32 -5.49 5.38 -0.49
N PHE A 33 -6.14 6.52 -0.72
CA PHE A 33 -7.49 6.64 -1.28
C PHE A 33 -7.45 7.52 -2.53
N PRO A 34 -6.77 7.08 -3.60
CA PRO A 34 -6.64 7.88 -4.81
C PRO A 34 -7.97 8.01 -5.55
N PRO A 35 -8.21 9.09 -6.29
CA PRO A 35 -9.42 9.22 -7.11
C PRO A 35 -9.45 8.26 -8.30
N PHE A 36 -8.31 7.68 -8.66
CA PHE A 36 -8.18 6.62 -9.66
C PHE A 36 -6.85 5.88 -9.52
N LEU A 37 -6.82 4.67 -10.03
CA LEU A 37 -5.61 3.91 -10.38
C LEU A 37 -5.58 3.67 -11.88
N TRP A 38 -4.48 3.15 -12.38
CA TRP A 38 -4.33 2.78 -13.77
C TRP A 38 -4.35 1.26 -13.91
N ASP A 39 -5.13 0.77 -14.86
CA ASP A 39 -5.09 -0.58 -15.39
C ASP A 39 -4.53 -0.45 -16.81
N ASN A 40 -3.25 -0.78 -16.95
CA ASN A 40 -2.48 -0.48 -18.16
C ASN A 40 -2.58 1.01 -18.52
N THR A 41 -3.26 1.36 -19.60
CA THR A 41 -3.47 2.74 -20.08
C THR A 41 -4.84 3.30 -19.72
N THR A 42 -5.69 2.52 -19.05
CA THR A 42 -7.06 2.90 -18.70
C THR A 42 -7.17 3.29 -17.24
N LYS A 43 -7.92 4.35 -16.95
CA LYS A 43 -8.19 4.76 -15.56
C LYS A 43 -9.31 3.93 -14.96
N VAL A 44 -9.04 3.34 -13.80
CA VAL A 44 -10.05 2.79 -12.89
C VAL A 44 -10.39 3.90 -11.89
N ASN A 45 -11.55 4.51 -12.04
CA ASN A 45 -11.95 5.67 -11.25
C ASN A 45 -12.63 5.25 -9.94
N TYR A 46 -12.35 6.00 -8.87
CA TYR A 46 -12.99 5.89 -7.57
C TYR A 46 -13.68 7.22 -7.22
N PRO A 47 -14.90 7.47 -7.73
CA PRO A 47 -15.58 8.76 -7.57
C PRO A 47 -15.80 9.16 -6.10
N ALA A 48 -15.99 8.18 -5.22
CA ALA A 48 -16.10 8.39 -3.78
C ALA A 48 -14.88 9.09 -3.16
N HIS A 49 -13.72 9.01 -3.82
CA HIS A 49 -12.47 9.61 -3.34
C HIS A 49 -12.22 11.04 -3.87
N ALA A 50 -13.11 11.60 -4.64
CA ALA A 50 -12.89 12.92 -5.30
C ALA A 50 -12.57 14.04 -4.29
N GLY A 51 -13.19 14.00 -3.10
CA GLY A 51 -12.95 14.96 -2.02
C GLY A 51 -11.82 14.58 -1.05
N HIS A 52 -11.17 13.43 -1.24
CA HIS A 52 -10.15 12.98 -0.30
C HIS A 52 -8.92 13.88 -0.32
N ASN A 53 -8.50 14.30 0.87
CA ASN A 53 -7.27 15.07 1.06
C ASN A 53 -6.30 14.30 1.97
N HIS A 54 -5.30 13.68 1.38
CA HIS A 54 -4.27 12.92 2.09
C HIS A 54 -3.43 13.73 3.08
N LYS A 55 -3.49 15.07 3.01
CA LYS A 55 -2.82 15.97 3.98
C LYS A 55 -3.62 16.15 5.26
N LEU A 56 -4.91 15.83 5.26
CA LEU A 56 -5.76 15.89 6.43
C LEU A 56 -5.72 14.53 7.14
N GLN A 57 -5.75 14.57 8.46
CA GLN A 57 -5.83 13.36 9.27
C GLN A 57 -7.16 12.64 9.03
N SER A 58 -7.11 11.35 8.77
CA SER A 58 -8.29 10.50 8.81
C SER A 58 -8.68 10.21 10.25
N LEU A 59 -9.96 9.98 10.46
CA LEU A 59 -10.50 9.55 11.75
C LEU A 59 -10.72 8.04 11.75
N TYR A 60 -10.99 7.48 12.91
CA TYR A 60 -11.37 6.08 13.09
C TYR A 60 -12.64 6.01 13.92
N ASP A 61 -13.50 5.06 13.58
CA ASP A 61 -14.69 4.79 14.39
C ASP A 61 -14.33 3.94 15.63
N GLU A 62 -15.34 3.64 16.44
CA GLU A 62 -15.20 2.84 17.66
C GLU A 62 -14.64 1.43 17.40
N ALA A 63 -14.86 0.88 16.21
CA ALA A 63 -14.29 -0.40 15.79
C ALA A 63 -12.84 -0.27 15.26
N GLY A 64 -12.30 0.95 15.18
CA GLY A 64 -10.98 1.22 14.64
C GLY A 64 -10.91 1.16 13.11
N LEU A 65 -12.06 1.26 12.42
CA LEU A 65 -12.10 1.34 10.97
C LEU A 65 -11.94 2.78 10.52
N VAL A 66 -11.17 3.00 9.45
CA VAL A 66 -10.85 4.33 8.95
C VAL A 66 -12.08 5.08 8.44
N ILE A 67 -12.13 6.36 8.74
CA ILE A 67 -13.01 7.37 8.15
C ILE A 67 -12.12 8.32 7.34
N PRO A 68 -11.86 8.05 6.05
CA PRO A 68 -10.92 8.86 5.29
C PRO A 68 -11.47 10.28 5.12
N SER A 69 -10.59 11.27 5.28
CA SER A 69 -10.96 12.67 5.17
C SER A 69 -11.55 12.99 3.79
N GLY A 70 -12.71 13.66 3.75
CA GLY A 70 -13.37 14.09 2.51
C GLY A 70 -14.03 12.97 1.70
N ILE A 71 -14.10 11.75 2.20
CA ILE A 71 -14.85 10.65 1.56
C ILE A 71 -16.26 10.58 2.17
N VAL A 72 -17.25 10.88 1.35
CA VAL A 72 -18.65 10.95 1.78
C VAL A 72 -19.27 9.55 1.94
N ASN A 73 -18.97 8.64 1.01
CA ASN A 73 -19.49 7.28 1.01
C ASN A 73 -18.39 6.29 1.39
N ARG A 74 -18.33 5.92 2.66
CA ARG A 74 -17.33 5.01 3.21
C ARG A 74 -17.43 3.59 2.63
N GLN A 75 -18.62 3.09 2.33
CA GLN A 75 -18.81 1.75 1.77
C GLN A 75 -18.20 1.63 0.36
N GLN A 76 -18.08 2.75 -0.34
CA GLN A 76 -17.45 2.83 -1.65
C GLN A 76 -15.96 3.20 -1.59
N SER A 77 -15.41 3.43 -0.38
CA SER A 77 -13.98 3.70 -0.27
C SER A 77 -13.16 2.46 -0.57
N ARG A 78 -12.03 2.65 -1.25
CA ARG A 78 -11.11 1.58 -1.64
C ARG A 78 -9.70 1.96 -1.21
N PHE A 79 -9.12 1.17 -0.32
CA PHE A 79 -7.73 1.33 0.08
C PHE A 79 -6.83 0.76 -1.01
N SER A 80 -5.98 1.57 -1.60
CA SER A 80 -5.24 1.24 -2.81
C SER A 80 -4.35 -0.01 -2.69
N PHE A 81 -3.77 -0.23 -1.51
CA PHE A 81 -3.03 -1.47 -1.27
C PHE A 81 -3.91 -2.70 -1.50
N ASN A 82 -5.16 -2.69 -0.97
CA ASN A 82 -6.06 -3.83 -1.13
C ASN A 82 -6.42 -4.07 -2.61
N GLU A 83 -6.65 -3.00 -3.37
CA GLU A 83 -6.95 -3.09 -4.80
C GLU A 83 -5.78 -3.69 -5.59
N ILE A 84 -4.56 -3.22 -5.31
CA ILE A 84 -3.35 -3.74 -5.94
C ILE A 84 -3.10 -5.19 -5.52
N HIS A 85 -3.28 -5.49 -4.24
CA HIS A 85 -3.05 -6.83 -3.69
C HIS A 85 -3.99 -7.88 -4.30
N VAL A 86 -5.30 -7.60 -4.35
CA VAL A 86 -6.28 -8.50 -4.98
C VAL A 86 -5.92 -8.77 -6.44
N ARG A 87 -5.57 -7.72 -7.20
CA ARG A 87 -5.13 -7.86 -8.60
C ARG A 87 -3.87 -8.71 -8.74
N SER A 88 -2.95 -8.63 -7.78
CA SER A 88 -1.73 -9.44 -7.77
C SER A 88 -2.03 -10.92 -7.54
N LEU A 89 -2.92 -11.24 -6.60
CA LEU A 89 -3.34 -12.62 -6.37
C LEU A 89 -4.10 -13.20 -7.58
N ASP A 90 -4.94 -12.40 -8.22
CA ASP A 90 -5.65 -12.83 -9.44
C ASP A 90 -4.69 -13.04 -10.61
N PHE A 91 -3.66 -12.19 -10.75
CA PHE A 91 -2.60 -12.38 -11.73
C PHE A 91 -1.88 -13.73 -11.54
N ILE A 92 -1.50 -14.06 -10.32
CA ILE A 92 -0.84 -15.34 -10.01
C ILE A 92 -1.74 -16.51 -10.40
N ARG A 93 -3.03 -16.47 -10.03
CA ARG A 93 -4.00 -17.54 -10.38
C ARG A 93 -4.15 -17.72 -11.89
N GLN A 94 -4.20 -16.62 -12.63
CA GLN A 94 -4.41 -16.64 -14.09
C GLN A 94 -3.17 -17.12 -14.86
N HIS A 95 -1.96 -16.99 -14.27
CA HIS A 95 -0.69 -17.31 -14.93
C HIS A 95 0.02 -18.54 -14.34
N LYS A 96 -0.63 -19.29 -13.45
CA LYS A 96 -0.03 -20.43 -12.74
C LYS A 96 0.54 -21.52 -13.64
N ASP A 97 0.01 -21.67 -14.85
CA ASP A 97 0.36 -22.73 -15.79
C ASP A 97 1.45 -22.30 -16.80
N GLN A 98 2.07 -21.10 -16.60
CA GLN A 98 3.12 -20.59 -17.47
C GLN A 98 4.15 -19.76 -16.67
N PRO A 99 5.38 -19.60 -17.15
CA PRO A 99 6.35 -18.74 -16.50
C PRO A 99 5.85 -17.29 -16.43
N PHE A 100 6.01 -16.64 -15.28
CA PHE A 100 5.67 -15.24 -15.10
C PHE A 100 6.71 -14.52 -14.24
N PHE A 101 6.76 -13.20 -14.38
CA PHE A 101 7.49 -12.29 -13.49
C PHE A 101 6.50 -11.27 -12.93
N LEU A 102 6.30 -11.29 -11.62
CA LEU A 102 5.46 -10.31 -10.92
C LEU A 102 6.33 -9.35 -10.10
N TYR A 103 6.32 -8.07 -10.47
CA TYR A 103 6.95 -7.00 -9.69
C TYR A 103 5.90 -6.29 -8.84
N LEU A 104 5.80 -6.67 -7.57
CA LEU A 104 4.79 -6.19 -6.63
C LEU A 104 5.35 -5.04 -5.77
N ALA A 105 5.35 -3.84 -6.34
CA ALA A 105 5.88 -2.63 -5.70
C ALA A 105 4.84 -1.96 -4.80
N HIS A 106 4.68 -2.48 -3.59
CA HIS A 106 3.78 -1.89 -2.59
C HIS A 106 4.25 -0.51 -2.13
N THR A 107 3.28 0.37 -1.85
CA THR A 107 3.54 1.70 -1.29
C THR A 107 3.60 1.70 0.24
N LEU A 108 3.13 0.65 0.90
CA LEU A 108 3.23 0.48 2.35
C LEU A 108 4.67 0.17 2.78
N PRO A 109 5.13 0.69 3.92
CA PRO A 109 4.44 1.57 4.87
C PRO A 109 4.83 3.06 4.69
N HIS A 110 5.00 3.55 3.46
CA HIS A 110 5.36 4.96 3.20
C HIS A 110 4.31 5.93 3.78
N GLY A 111 4.76 7.05 4.31
CA GLY A 111 3.86 8.09 4.81
C GLY A 111 3.07 8.84 3.72
N PRO A 112 1.96 9.52 4.07
CA PRO A 112 1.45 9.67 5.43
C PRO A 112 0.87 8.37 5.98
N ALA A 113 1.05 8.12 7.28
CA ALA A 113 0.50 6.93 7.91
C ALA A 113 -1.03 6.99 7.89
N ILE A 114 -1.63 5.98 7.31
CA ILE A 114 -3.08 5.75 7.30
C ILE A 114 -3.32 4.27 7.02
N ALA A 115 -4.08 3.61 7.88
CA ALA A 115 -4.44 2.22 7.73
C ALA A 115 -5.95 2.09 7.50
N PRO A 116 -6.43 1.07 6.76
CA PRO A 116 -7.86 0.84 6.58
C PRO A 116 -8.55 0.49 7.92
N GLN A 117 -7.80 -0.08 8.84
CA GLN A 117 -8.22 -0.39 10.21
C GLN A 117 -7.01 -0.43 11.14
N LEU A 118 -7.22 -0.12 12.41
CA LEU A 118 -6.16 -0.14 13.43
C LEU A 118 -5.88 -1.56 13.95
N GLY A 119 -6.82 -2.50 13.76
CA GLY A 119 -6.67 -3.89 14.16
C GLY A 119 -6.26 -4.03 15.65
N PRO A 120 -5.24 -4.88 15.96
CA PRO A 120 -4.81 -5.13 17.32
C PRO A 120 -4.16 -3.91 17.99
N TYR A 121 -3.92 -2.84 17.26
CA TYR A 121 -3.29 -1.63 17.78
C TYR A 121 -4.31 -0.58 18.25
N ARG A 122 -5.63 -0.77 18.02
CA ARG A 122 -6.69 0.16 18.39
C ARG A 122 -6.58 0.61 19.84
N ASP A 123 -6.46 -0.33 20.75
CA ASP A 123 -6.51 -0.09 22.20
C ASP A 123 -5.13 0.12 22.85
N LYS A 124 -4.06 0.18 22.03
CA LYS A 124 -2.72 0.48 22.56
C LYS A 124 -2.64 1.93 23.03
N PRO A 125 -1.92 2.23 24.12
CA PRO A 125 -1.73 3.59 24.63
C PRO A 125 -0.70 4.37 23.80
N TRP A 126 -0.79 4.27 22.48
CA TRP A 126 0.11 4.91 21.53
C TRP A 126 -0.56 6.09 20.83
N ALA A 127 0.24 7.03 20.35
CA ALA A 127 -0.25 8.06 19.45
C ALA A 127 -0.88 7.44 18.20
N ILE A 128 -1.87 8.13 17.63
CA ILE A 128 -2.62 7.59 16.49
C ILE A 128 -1.71 7.24 15.30
N GLY A 129 -0.71 8.07 14.98
CA GLY A 129 0.24 7.79 13.91
C GLY A 129 1.06 6.51 14.13
N HIS A 130 1.39 6.17 15.38
CA HIS A 130 2.07 4.90 15.71
C HIS A 130 1.16 3.71 15.47
N LYS A 131 -0.12 3.79 15.84
CA LYS A 131 -1.13 2.75 15.58
C LYS A 131 -1.33 2.55 14.07
N GLU A 132 -1.46 3.66 13.33
CA GLU A 132 -1.60 3.64 11.87
C GLU A 132 -0.41 2.96 11.21
N TRP A 133 0.80 3.37 11.57
CA TRP A 133 2.01 2.81 10.98
C TRP A 133 2.19 1.33 11.29
N ALA A 134 1.99 0.91 12.56
CA ALA A 134 2.04 -0.50 12.94
C ALA A 134 1.02 -1.33 12.15
N SER A 135 -0.20 -0.80 11.96
CA SER A 135 -1.25 -1.45 11.18
C SER A 135 -0.88 -1.56 9.69
N MET A 136 -0.20 -0.54 9.14
CA MET A 136 0.29 -0.58 7.75
C MET A 136 1.36 -1.67 7.57
N VAL A 137 2.30 -1.79 8.52
CA VAL A 137 3.33 -2.83 8.49
C VAL A 137 2.70 -4.22 8.57
N SER A 138 1.78 -4.44 9.52
CA SER A 138 1.06 -5.71 9.63
C SER A 138 0.22 -6.02 8.40
N ARG A 139 -0.34 -4.99 7.74
CA ARG A 139 -1.08 -5.18 6.49
C ARG A 139 -0.18 -5.60 5.34
N LEU A 140 1.03 -5.03 5.27
CA LEU A 140 2.04 -5.46 4.29
C LEU A 140 2.47 -6.90 4.54
N ASP A 141 2.79 -7.23 5.80
CA ASP A 141 3.19 -8.58 6.22
C ASP A 141 2.12 -9.61 5.87
N GLN A 142 0.85 -9.32 6.20
CA GLN A 142 -0.28 -10.15 5.80
C GLN A 142 -0.37 -10.33 4.27
N GLY A 143 -0.13 -9.26 3.50
CA GLY A 143 -0.15 -9.33 2.04
C GLY A 143 0.95 -10.22 1.48
N VAL A 144 2.13 -10.22 2.08
CA VAL A 144 3.20 -11.17 1.72
C VAL A 144 2.78 -12.60 2.07
N GLY A 145 2.22 -12.80 3.26
CA GLY A 145 1.68 -14.09 3.69
C GLY A 145 0.61 -14.63 2.75
N ASP A 146 -0.32 -13.77 2.29
CA ASP A 146 -1.38 -14.14 1.34
C ASP A 146 -0.79 -14.62 -0.01
N VAL A 147 0.30 -13.98 -0.49
CA VAL A 147 1.00 -14.41 -1.72
C VAL A 147 1.64 -15.78 -1.52
N VAL A 148 2.40 -15.97 -0.43
CA VAL A 148 3.07 -17.25 -0.16
C VAL A 148 2.05 -18.37 -0.02
N ALA A 149 1.00 -18.17 0.79
CA ALA A 149 -0.06 -19.14 0.95
C ALA A 149 -0.80 -19.46 -0.36
N LEU A 150 -0.97 -18.47 -1.25
CA LEU A 150 -1.56 -18.73 -2.56
C LEU A 150 -0.66 -19.65 -3.40
N LEU A 151 0.66 -19.37 -3.47
CA LEU A 151 1.60 -20.22 -4.22
C LEU A 151 1.57 -21.66 -3.74
N GLU A 152 1.56 -21.88 -2.42
CA GLU A 152 1.41 -23.20 -1.81
C GLU A 152 0.07 -23.86 -2.16
N ASN A 153 -1.05 -23.12 -2.04
CA ASN A 153 -2.39 -23.64 -2.28
C ASN A 153 -2.67 -24.04 -3.74
N ILE A 154 -1.89 -23.52 -4.69
CA ILE A 154 -2.00 -23.86 -6.12
C ILE A 154 -0.82 -24.69 -6.64
N ASP A 155 0.00 -25.22 -5.72
CA ASP A 155 1.09 -26.16 -5.97
C ASP A 155 2.19 -25.65 -6.93
N ILE A 156 2.55 -24.34 -6.84
CA ILE A 156 3.63 -23.76 -7.64
C ILE A 156 4.76 -23.15 -6.79
N ASP A 157 4.69 -23.22 -5.46
CA ASP A 157 5.68 -22.70 -4.54
C ASP A 157 7.07 -23.29 -4.77
N SER A 158 7.16 -24.60 -5.01
CA SER A 158 8.43 -25.30 -5.27
C SER A 158 9.14 -24.88 -6.56
N ASN A 159 8.43 -24.21 -7.47
CA ASN A 159 8.93 -23.72 -8.76
C ASN A 159 8.87 -22.19 -8.86
N THR A 160 8.73 -21.50 -7.73
CA THR A 160 8.62 -20.03 -7.67
C THR A 160 9.66 -19.45 -6.72
N ILE A 161 10.43 -18.48 -7.18
CA ILE A 161 11.35 -17.71 -6.34
C ILE A 161 10.62 -16.46 -5.86
N VAL A 162 10.51 -16.28 -4.54
CA VAL A 162 9.98 -15.08 -3.91
C VAL A 162 11.12 -14.24 -3.36
N LEU A 163 11.23 -13.00 -3.81
CA LEU A 163 12.21 -12.02 -3.32
C LEU A 163 11.47 -10.90 -2.59
N PHE A 164 11.84 -10.67 -1.34
CA PHE A 164 11.31 -9.55 -0.56
C PHE A 164 12.43 -8.58 -0.21
N ALA A 165 12.25 -7.30 -0.54
CA ALA A 165 13.22 -6.26 -0.25
C ALA A 165 12.52 -4.92 0.01
N SER A 166 13.18 -4.05 0.78
CA SER A 166 12.83 -2.64 0.87
C SER A 166 13.69 -1.83 -0.09
N ASP A 167 13.16 -0.75 -0.63
CA ASP A 167 13.88 0.19 -1.49
C ASP A 167 14.90 1.04 -0.72
N ASN A 168 14.68 1.21 0.57
CA ASN A 168 15.56 1.97 1.47
C ASN A 168 15.33 1.58 2.94
N GLY A 169 16.19 2.08 3.81
CA GLY A 169 16.04 1.91 5.25
C GLY A 169 14.92 2.77 5.84
N HIS A 170 14.66 2.55 7.12
CA HIS A 170 13.64 3.28 7.85
C HIS A 170 13.94 4.79 7.93
N SER A 171 12.90 5.62 7.76
CA SER A 171 13.03 7.08 7.92
C SER A 171 13.11 7.47 9.39
N THR A 172 14.12 8.29 9.73
CA THR A 172 14.25 8.89 11.07
C THR A 172 13.19 9.94 11.36
N HIS A 173 12.72 10.59 10.30
CA HIS A 173 11.76 11.69 10.37
C HIS A 173 10.37 11.15 10.04
N GLY A 174 9.87 10.23 10.86
CA GLY A 174 8.56 9.65 10.61
C GLY A 174 7.56 10.72 10.17
N TYR A 175 6.69 10.38 9.23
CA TYR A 175 5.60 11.24 8.75
C TYR A 175 4.54 11.45 9.83
N ASP A 176 4.99 11.63 11.07
CA ASP A 176 4.13 11.96 12.20
C ASP A 176 3.49 13.30 11.95
N ARG A 177 2.19 13.30 11.85
CA ARG A 177 1.39 14.53 11.71
C ARG A 177 1.46 15.36 12.98
N ASP A 178 1.66 14.69 14.10
CA ASP A 178 1.88 15.32 15.41
C ASP A 178 3.36 15.27 15.77
N LYS A 179 4.03 16.40 15.61
CA LYS A 179 5.45 16.57 15.94
C LYS A 179 5.76 16.56 17.44
N SER A 180 4.73 16.56 18.28
CA SER A 180 4.89 16.50 19.75
C SER A 180 5.13 15.08 20.26
N VAL A 181 4.85 14.05 19.44
CA VAL A 181 5.05 12.65 19.81
C VAL A 181 6.43 12.15 19.39
N THR A 182 6.88 11.08 20.04
CA THR A 182 8.12 10.39 19.67
C THR A 182 8.06 9.93 18.21
N PRO A 183 9.06 10.21 17.38
CA PRO A 183 9.10 9.76 15.99
C PRO A 183 8.93 8.23 15.88
N ILE A 184 8.21 7.76 14.87
CA ILE A 184 7.86 6.35 14.64
C ILE A 184 9.09 5.44 14.76
N GLY A 185 10.18 5.78 14.08
CA GLY A 185 11.39 4.98 14.10
C GLY A 185 12.03 4.84 15.49
N LYS A 186 11.95 5.88 16.29
CA LYS A 186 12.43 5.87 17.67
C LYS A 186 11.48 5.09 18.59
N HIS A 187 10.17 5.26 18.39
CA HIS A 187 9.16 4.55 19.17
C HIS A 187 9.26 3.02 19.03
N PHE A 188 9.46 2.55 17.81
CA PHE A 188 9.56 1.11 17.51
C PHE A 188 11.00 0.59 17.46
N ASN A 189 12.00 1.42 17.73
CA ASN A 189 13.42 1.06 17.58
C ASN A 189 13.73 0.42 16.21
N SER A 190 13.16 1.00 15.16
CA SER A 190 13.14 0.41 13.81
C SER A 190 14.52 0.34 13.13
N PHE A 191 15.55 0.93 13.73
CA PHE A 191 16.93 0.86 13.21
C PHE A 191 17.65 -0.43 13.59
N GLY A 192 17.11 -1.19 14.57
CA GLY A 192 17.77 -2.38 15.09
C GLY A 192 19.18 -2.09 15.63
N PRO A 193 20.08 -3.08 15.60
CA PRO A 193 21.47 -2.92 16.03
C PRO A 193 22.35 -2.19 14.98
N THR A 194 21.88 -2.04 13.75
CA THR A 194 22.62 -1.36 12.66
C THR A 194 22.27 0.12 12.66
N ARG A 195 23.16 0.93 13.18
CA ARG A 195 23.10 2.39 13.13
C ARG A 195 24.16 2.93 12.17
#